data_27c2578c165e3327a981821791dbd53e
#
_entry.id   27c2578c165e3327a981821791dbd53e
#
_cell.length_a   1.000
_cell.length_b   1.000
_cell.length_c   1.000
_cell.angle_alpha   90.00
_cell.angle_beta   90.00
_cell.angle_gamma   90.00
#
_symmetry.space_group_name_H-M   'P 1'
#
loop_
_entity.id
_entity.type
_entity.pdbx_description
1 polymer ?
#
loop_
_entity_poly.entity_id
_entity_poly.type
_entity_poly.pdbx_seq_one_letter_code
_entity_poly.pdbx_strand_id
1 'polypeptide(L)'
;TKTNKPRNVPLQPHAINILRSIPRSLNGRVFPIGIKNFERSWTAICKRAGIKGLRWHDLKREAVSRLFEKGLSVSEVQLFCGNSLTTLGVYTEHDSTTLAEKLAQ
;
A
#
# COMPACT_ATOMS: atom_id res chain seq x y z
N THR A 1 12.00 -4.69 -4.48
CA THR A 1 12.38 -5.00 -3.09
C THR A 1 13.90 -5.18 -2.98
N LYS A 2 14.47 -4.82 -1.85
CA LYS A 2 15.90 -4.98 -1.60
C LYS A 2 16.39 -6.41 -1.64
N THR A 3 15.50 -7.37 -1.54
CA THR A 3 15.84 -8.80 -1.46
C THR A 3 15.69 -9.52 -2.79
N ASN A 4 15.06 -8.92 -3.78
CA ASN A 4 14.76 -9.54 -5.09
C ASN A 4 14.10 -10.93 -4.97
N LYS A 5 13.49 -11.24 -3.85
CA LYS A 5 12.79 -12.51 -3.65
C LYS A 5 11.32 -12.37 -4.01
N PRO A 6 10.76 -13.32 -4.78
CA PRO A 6 9.32 -13.35 -4.98
C PRO A 6 8.61 -13.48 -3.64
N ARG A 7 7.45 -12.83 -3.51
CA ARG A 7 6.61 -13.00 -2.34
C ARG A 7 5.14 -12.99 -2.74
N ASN A 8 4.34 -13.68 -1.98
CA ASN A 8 2.91 -13.68 -2.17
C ASN A 8 2.29 -12.55 -1.37
N VAL A 9 1.51 -11.72 -2.05
CA VAL A 9 0.82 -10.58 -1.42
C VAL A 9 -0.66 -10.90 -1.35
N PRO A 10 -1.28 -10.83 -0.15
CA PRO A 10 -2.72 -10.99 -0.04
C PRO A 10 -3.45 -9.87 -0.78
N LEU A 11 -4.54 -10.20 -1.43
CA LEU A 11 -5.36 -9.22 -2.14
C LEU A 11 -6.78 -9.24 -1.61
N GLN A 12 -7.31 -8.06 -1.36
CA GLN A 12 -8.71 -7.91 -0.99
C GLN A 12 -9.61 -8.23 -2.20
N PRO A 13 -10.85 -8.69 -1.99
CA PRO A 13 -11.76 -9.00 -3.10
C PRO A 13 -11.93 -7.87 -4.09
N HIS A 14 -11.99 -6.64 -3.62
CA HIS A 14 -12.09 -5.47 -4.49
C HIS A 14 -10.87 -5.32 -5.42
N ALA A 15 -9.67 -5.54 -4.90
CA ALA A 15 -8.44 -5.51 -5.69
C ALA A 15 -8.43 -6.62 -6.75
N ILE A 16 -8.87 -7.82 -6.38
CA ILE A 16 -8.98 -8.95 -7.30
C ILE A 16 -9.93 -8.61 -8.46
N ASN A 17 -11.08 -8.02 -8.16
CA ASN A 17 -12.06 -7.64 -9.18
C ASN A 17 -11.49 -6.61 -10.15
N ILE A 18 -10.77 -5.61 -9.63
CA ILE A 18 -10.10 -4.61 -10.49
C ILE A 18 -9.09 -5.28 -11.40
N LEU A 19 -8.25 -6.14 -10.87
CA LEU A 19 -7.22 -6.83 -11.65
C LEU A 19 -7.82 -7.74 -12.73
N ARG A 20 -8.93 -8.41 -12.44
CA ARG A 20 -9.63 -9.24 -13.43
C ARG A 20 -10.25 -8.42 -14.56
N SER A 21 -10.59 -7.17 -14.31
CA SER A 21 -11.17 -6.28 -15.32
C SER A 21 -10.14 -5.69 -16.26
N ILE A 22 -8.85 -5.76 -15.93
CA ILE A 22 -7.77 -5.21 -16.76
C ILE A 22 -7.43 -6.20 -17.89
N PRO A 23 -7.37 -5.74 -19.16
CA PRO A 23 -6.94 -6.60 -20.25
C PRO A 23 -5.52 -7.12 -20.04
N ARG A 24 -5.29 -8.38 -20.39
CA ARG A 24 -3.96 -8.98 -20.30
C ARG A 24 -3.03 -8.36 -21.34
N SER A 25 -1.83 -7.98 -20.91
CA SER A 25 -0.82 -7.47 -21.82
C SER A 25 -0.10 -8.64 -22.52
N LEU A 26 0.40 -8.37 -23.73
CA LEU A 26 1.14 -9.38 -24.51
C LEU A 26 2.48 -9.76 -23.88
N ASN A 27 3.06 -8.88 -23.06
CA ASN A 27 4.35 -9.14 -22.43
C ASN A 27 4.23 -9.82 -21.05
N GLY A 28 3.02 -10.20 -20.64
CA GLY A 28 2.77 -10.87 -19.36
C GLY A 28 2.81 -9.96 -18.14
N ARG A 29 3.02 -8.67 -18.32
CA ARG A 29 3.01 -7.73 -17.19
C ARG A 29 1.57 -7.28 -16.89
N VAL A 30 1.24 -7.18 -15.61
CA VAL A 30 -0.08 -6.67 -15.18
C VAL A 30 -0.23 -5.21 -15.59
N PHE A 31 0.79 -4.41 -15.35
CA PHE A 31 0.83 -3.00 -15.73
C PHE A 31 2.00 -2.76 -16.69
N PRO A 32 1.76 -2.82 -18.02
CA PRO A 32 2.84 -2.69 -19.00
C PRO A 32 3.22 -1.24 -19.25
N ILE A 33 3.62 -0.54 -18.20
CA ILE A 33 4.00 0.87 -18.27
C ILE A 33 5.40 1.06 -17.72
N GLY A 34 6.22 1.86 -18.40
CA GLY A 34 7.55 2.22 -17.94
C GLY A 34 7.51 3.29 -16.85
N ILE A 35 8.56 3.37 -16.05
CA ILE A 35 8.66 4.28 -14.91
C ILE A 35 8.43 5.75 -15.32
N LYS A 36 9.08 6.20 -16.39
CA LYS A 36 8.95 7.59 -16.85
C LYS A 36 7.52 7.93 -17.30
N ASN A 37 6.87 7.01 -18.01
CA ASN A 37 5.49 7.18 -18.44
C ASN A 37 4.53 7.17 -17.24
N PHE A 38 4.82 6.33 -16.26
CA PHE A 38 4.05 6.29 -15.02
C PHE A 38 4.13 7.61 -14.27
N GLU A 39 5.34 8.17 -14.12
CA GLU A 39 5.53 9.46 -13.42
C GLU A 39 4.78 10.58 -14.11
N ARG A 40 4.82 10.65 -15.44
CA ARG A 40 4.07 11.63 -16.22
C ARG A 40 2.57 11.49 -16.03
N SER A 41 2.07 10.25 -16.06
CA SER A 41 0.65 9.96 -15.84
C SER A 41 0.21 10.37 -14.44
N TRP A 42 1.02 10.07 -13.43
CA TRP A 42 0.72 10.45 -12.05
C TRP A 42 0.66 11.96 -11.89
N THR A 43 1.62 12.68 -12.45
CA THR A 43 1.65 14.14 -12.41
C THR A 43 0.40 14.74 -13.09
N ALA A 44 0.01 14.20 -14.24
CA ALA A 44 -1.17 14.66 -14.97
C ALA A 44 -2.46 14.40 -14.19
N ILE A 45 -2.58 13.22 -13.56
CA ILE A 45 -3.74 12.85 -12.75
C ILE A 45 -3.87 13.79 -11.55
N CYS A 46 -2.79 14.05 -10.84
CA CYS A 46 -2.81 14.97 -9.70
C CYS A 46 -3.17 16.38 -10.10
N LYS A 47 -2.65 16.86 -11.23
CA LYS A 47 -2.98 18.18 -11.76
C LYS A 47 -4.46 18.30 -12.08
N ARG A 48 -5.04 17.30 -12.74
CA ARG A 48 -6.48 17.28 -13.05
C ARG A 48 -7.34 17.27 -11.80
N ALA A 49 -6.91 16.56 -10.78
CA ALA A 49 -7.64 16.47 -9.51
C ALA A 49 -7.44 17.69 -8.62
N GLY A 50 -6.56 18.62 -8.98
CA GLY A 50 -6.25 19.77 -8.15
C GLY A 50 -5.46 19.43 -6.89
N ILE A 51 -4.77 18.31 -6.89
CA ILE A 51 -4.00 17.82 -5.74
C ILE A 51 -2.55 18.26 -5.89
N LYS A 52 -2.01 18.89 -4.86
CA LYS A 52 -0.61 19.32 -4.82
C LYS A 52 0.14 18.56 -3.75
N GLY A 53 1.38 18.20 -4.06
CA GLY A 53 2.28 17.59 -3.08
C GLY A 53 2.01 16.12 -2.75
N LEU A 54 1.10 15.45 -3.46
CA LEU A 54 0.86 14.04 -3.26
C LEU A 54 1.80 13.21 -4.12
N ARG A 55 2.64 12.42 -3.48
CA ARG A 55 3.55 11.50 -4.18
C ARG A 55 2.89 10.12 -4.28
N TRP A 56 3.29 9.35 -5.30
CA TRP A 56 2.80 7.98 -5.47
C TRP A 56 3.02 7.14 -4.21
N HIS A 57 4.20 7.28 -3.59
CA HIS A 57 4.55 6.52 -2.39
C HIS A 57 3.65 6.85 -1.19
N ASP A 58 3.04 8.03 -1.17
CA ASP A 58 2.11 8.41 -0.10
C ASP A 58 0.86 7.52 -0.07
N LEU A 59 0.46 6.96 -1.23
CA LEU A 59 -0.63 6.00 -1.29
C LEU A 59 -0.30 4.72 -0.51
N LYS A 60 0.94 4.27 -0.57
CA LYS A 60 1.37 3.11 0.20
C LYS A 60 1.31 3.40 1.70
N ARG A 61 1.76 4.58 2.11
CA ARG A 61 1.70 5.01 3.52
C ARG A 61 0.25 5.05 4.01
N GLU A 62 -0.63 5.61 3.22
CA GLU A 62 -2.05 5.66 3.55
C GLU A 62 -2.65 4.27 3.67
N ALA A 63 -2.32 3.37 2.75
CA ALA A 63 -2.80 1.99 2.78
C ALA A 63 -2.32 1.26 4.04
N VAL A 64 -1.06 1.44 4.42
CA VAL A 64 -0.50 0.84 5.64
C VAL A 64 -1.24 1.34 6.88
N SER A 65 -1.45 2.65 6.96
CA SER A 65 -2.20 3.24 8.08
C SER A 65 -3.61 2.67 8.19
N ARG A 66 -4.30 2.53 7.07
CA ARG A 66 -5.65 1.95 7.04
C ARG A 66 -5.69 0.50 7.48
N LEU A 67 -4.66 -0.28 7.12
CA LEU A 67 -4.58 -1.67 7.56
C LEU A 67 -4.45 -1.75 9.09
N PHE A 68 -3.62 -0.90 9.69
CA PHE A 68 -3.51 -0.84 11.15
C PHE A 68 -4.80 -0.37 11.81
N GLU A 69 -5.49 0.59 11.23
CA GLU A 69 -6.79 1.05 11.72
C GLU A 69 -7.84 -0.07 11.72
N LYS A 70 -7.75 -1.00 10.78
CA LYS A 70 -8.61 -2.18 10.73
C LYS A 70 -8.26 -3.23 11.77
N GLY A 71 -7.20 -3.02 12.52
CA GLY A 71 -6.80 -3.91 13.61
C GLY A 71 -5.80 -4.99 13.23
N LEU A 72 -5.19 -4.90 12.05
CA LEU A 72 -4.16 -5.87 11.67
C LEU A 72 -2.90 -5.68 12.51
N SER A 73 -2.23 -6.80 12.82
CA SER A 73 -0.94 -6.76 13.50
C SER A 73 0.19 -6.32 12.55
N VAL A 74 1.34 -6.00 13.11
CA VAL A 74 2.53 -5.64 12.33
C VAL A 74 2.90 -6.75 11.37
N SER A 75 2.87 -8.01 11.81
CA SER A 75 3.17 -9.17 10.97
C SER A 75 2.20 -9.30 9.81
N GLU A 76 0.91 -9.08 10.07
CA GLU A 76 -0.11 -9.13 9.04
C GLU A 76 0.06 -8.02 8.01
N VAL A 77 0.32 -6.79 8.46
CA VAL A 77 0.57 -5.67 7.56
C VAL A 77 1.81 -5.91 6.72
N GLN A 78 2.85 -6.52 7.30
CA GLN A 78 4.08 -6.85 6.58
C GLN A 78 3.83 -7.77 5.39
N LEU A 79 2.87 -8.69 5.48
CA LEU A 79 2.50 -9.55 4.36
C LEU A 79 1.98 -8.75 3.16
N PHE A 80 1.27 -7.65 3.40
CA PHE A 80 0.76 -6.79 2.33
C PHE A 80 1.84 -5.89 1.73
N CYS A 81 2.64 -5.24 2.55
CA CYS A 81 3.52 -4.17 2.08
C CYS A 81 4.99 -4.58 1.96
N GLY A 82 5.41 -5.64 2.63
CA GLY A 82 6.80 -6.09 2.60
C GLY A 82 7.80 -5.17 3.29
N ASN A 83 7.35 -4.17 4.03
CA ASN A 83 8.23 -3.27 4.76
C ASN A 83 8.87 -3.98 5.96
N SER A 84 10.03 -3.50 6.40
CA SER A 84 10.67 -4.02 7.59
C SER A 84 9.83 -3.70 8.83
N LEU A 85 10.01 -4.48 9.88
CA LEU A 85 9.34 -4.24 11.16
C LEU A 85 9.71 -2.86 11.73
N THR A 86 10.96 -2.44 11.57
CA THR A 86 11.41 -1.12 12.03
C THR A 86 10.66 0.00 11.30
N THR A 87 10.51 -0.11 9.99
CA THR A 87 9.76 0.86 9.20
C THR A 87 8.29 0.90 9.62
N LEU A 88 7.68 -0.27 9.84
CA LEU A 88 6.28 -0.36 10.26
C LEU A 88 6.06 0.11 11.69
N GLY A 89 7.08 0.10 12.53
CA GLY A 89 7.00 0.58 13.90
C GLY A 89 6.51 2.03 14.02
N VAL A 90 6.80 2.85 13.03
CA VAL A 90 6.32 4.24 12.98
C VAL A 90 4.79 4.31 12.97
N TYR A 91 4.13 3.32 12.37
CA TYR A 91 2.68 3.25 12.27
C TYR A 91 2.01 2.64 13.50
N THR A 92 2.79 1.96 14.33
CA THR A 92 2.27 1.24 15.50
C THR A 92 2.51 1.97 16.81
N GLU A 93 2.99 3.21 16.77
CA GLU A 93 3.09 4.03 17.95
C GLU A 93 1.68 4.36 18.44
N HIS A 94 1.36 3.84 19.61
CA HIS A 94 0.09 4.07 20.28
C HIS A 94 0.32 4.93 21.50
N ASP A 95 -0.61 5.81 21.81
CA ASP A 95 -0.57 6.51 23.09
C ASP A 95 -1.02 5.56 24.23
N SER A 96 -0.74 5.94 25.45
CA SER A 96 -1.08 5.13 26.63
C SER A 96 -2.59 4.92 26.76
N THR A 97 -3.38 5.89 26.36
CA THR A 97 -4.83 5.84 26.43
C THR A 97 -5.38 4.73 25.56
N THR A 98 -4.90 4.66 24.32
CA THR A 98 -5.33 3.63 23.37
C THR A 98 -5.01 2.23 23.86
N LEU A 99 -3.79 2.03 24.41
CA LEU A 99 -3.38 0.74 24.96
C LEU A 99 -4.22 0.36 26.17
N ALA A 100 -4.52 1.31 27.04
CA ALA A 100 -5.35 1.07 28.21
C ALA A 100 -6.77 0.65 27.81
N GLU A 101 -7.34 1.28 26.81
CA GLU A 101 -8.65 0.91 26.27
C GLU A 101 -8.67 -0.51 25.74
N LYS A 102 -7.62 -0.93 25.00
CA LYS A 102 -7.51 -2.29 24.48
C LYS A 102 -7.42 -3.32 25.58
N LEU A 103 -6.70 -3.01 26.66
CA LEU A 103 -6.56 -3.91 27.79
C LEU A 103 -7.82 -4.03 28.63
N ALA A 104 -8.68 -3.04 28.59
CA ALA A 104 -9.94 -3.04 29.33
C ALA A 104 -11.05 -3.86 28.64
N GLN A 105 -10.86 -4.27 27.42
CA GLN A 105 -11.83 -5.06 26.66
C GLN A 105 -11.77 -6.53 27.03
#